data_f5e31dd4e06828bb844bb58e90b86f58
#
_entry.id   f5e31dd4e06828bb844bb58e90b86f58
#
_cell.length_a   1.000
_cell.length_b   1.000
_cell.length_c   1.000
_cell.angle_alpha   90.00
_cell.angle_beta   90.00
_cell.angle_gamma   90.00
#
_symmetry.space_group_name_H-M   'P 1'
#
loop_
_entity.id
_entity.type
_entity.pdbx_description
1 polymer ?
#
loop_
_entity_poly.entity_id
_entity_poly.type
_entity_poly.pdbx_seq_one_letter_code
_entity_poly.pdbx_strand_id
1 'polypeptide(L)'
;MAFLGSLGISASALTATRLRMDVIAENMANIDTTRTENGDPYRRKYVVFQERGNDRNFAAFFNKARTQHGGVRVLGIGRDMSEFKLDYNPSHPDADENGFVRMPNVEVVQEMTDMMAAVRAYEANITALNTFKDMATKTLEIGR
;
A
#
# COMPACT_ATOMS: atom_id res chain seq x y z
N MET A 1 -13.99 7.00 -24.97
CA MET A 1 -12.59 6.91 -24.47
C MET A 1 -12.48 7.17 -22.96
N ALA A 2 -13.34 8.01 -22.36
CA ALA A 2 -13.34 8.26 -20.90
C ALA A 2 -13.63 7.00 -20.06
N PHE A 3 -14.48 6.11 -20.54
CA PHE A 3 -14.90 4.90 -19.84
C PHE A 3 -13.75 3.90 -19.60
N LEU A 4 -12.94 3.62 -20.61
CA LEU A 4 -11.77 2.74 -20.47
C LEU A 4 -10.71 3.35 -19.55
N GLY A 5 -10.63 4.69 -19.49
CA GLY A 5 -9.75 5.40 -18.57
C GLY A 5 -10.15 5.20 -17.11
N SER A 6 -11.45 5.30 -16.78
CA SER A 6 -11.95 5.11 -15.41
C SER A 6 -11.75 3.68 -14.91
N LEU A 7 -11.94 2.67 -15.78
CA LEU A 7 -11.58 1.28 -15.47
C LEU A 7 -10.10 1.11 -15.15
N GLY A 8 -9.23 1.75 -15.94
CA GLY A 8 -7.78 1.71 -15.73
C GLY A 8 -7.36 2.35 -14.40
N ILE A 9 -8.03 3.44 -13.98
CA ILE A 9 -7.79 4.09 -12.68
C ILE A 9 -8.15 3.14 -11.54
N SER A 10 -9.36 2.57 -11.54
CA SER A 10 -9.79 1.63 -10.49
C SER A 10 -8.93 0.37 -10.46
N ALA A 11 -8.53 -0.18 -11.60
CA ALA A 11 -7.64 -1.33 -11.66
C ALA A 11 -6.25 -1.02 -11.08
N SER A 12 -5.71 0.17 -11.35
CA SER A 12 -4.43 0.60 -10.76
C SER A 12 -4.52 0.77 -9.24
N ALA A 13 -5.64 1.30 -8.75
CA ALA A 13 -5.90 1.45 -7.33
C ALA A 13 -6.01 0.09 -6.62
N LEU A 14 -6.69 -0.91 -7.24
CA LEU A 14 -6.79 -2.27 -6.71
C LEU A 14 -5.42 -2.92 -6.54
N THR A 15 -4.55 -2.81 -7.56
CA THR A 15 -3.19 -3.35 -7.50
C THR A 15 -2.36 -2.69 -6.41
N ALA A 16 -2.43 -1.36 -6.31
CA ALA A 16 -1.70 -0.59 -5.31
C ALA A 16 -2.18 -0.88 -3.88
N THR A 17 -3.51 -0.96 -3.68
CA THR A 17 -4.10 -1.25 -2.37
C THR A 17 -3.81 -2.68 -1.92
N ARG A 18 -3.81 -3.66 -2.85
CA ARG A 18 -3.42 -5.04 -2.54
C ARG A 18 -1.99 -5.10 -2.00
N LEU A 19 -1.04 -4.47 -2.70
CA LEU A 19 0.34 -4.43 -2.21
C LEU A 19 0.45 -3.74 -0.84
N ARG A 20 -0.36 -2.71 -0.57
CA ARG A 20 -0.41 -2.09 0.76
C ARG A 20 -0.88 -3.08 1.82
N MET A 21 -1.92 -3.87 1.54
CA MET A 21 -2.40 -4.90 2.46
C MET A 21 -1.34 -5.97 2.71
N ASP A 22 -0.63 -6.41 1.67
CA ASP A 22 0.44 -7.40 1.79
C ASP A 22 1.58 -6.89 2.69
N VAL A 23 1.98 -5.62 2.55
CA VAL A 23 3.02 -4.99 3.40
C VAL A 23 2.56 -4.82 4.85
N ILE A 24 1.30 -4.44 5.09
CA ILE A 24 0.73 -4.36 6.44
C ILE A 24 0.70 -5.76 7.09
N ALA A 25 0.29 -6.79 6.34
CA ALA A 25 0.30 -8.16 6.83
C ALA A 25 1.74 -8.62 7.17
N GLU A 26 2.73 -8.25 6.36
CA GLU A 26 4.15 -8.51 6.65
C GLU A 26 4.60 -7.82 7.95
N ASN A 27 4.22 -6.55 8.16
CA ASN A 27 4.51 -5.84 9.41
C ASN A 27 3.90 -6.53 10.62
N MET A 28 2.64 -6.94 10.52
CA MET A 28 1.95 -7.66 11.61
C MET A 28 2.57 -9.01 11.91
N ALA A 29 2.99 -9.76 10.87
CA ALA A 29 3.64 -11.06 11.05
C ALA A 29 5.01 -10.96 11.72
N ASN A 30 5.69 -9.80 11.60
CA ASN A 30 7.04 -9.57 12.12
C ASN A 30 7.09 -8.69 13.36
N ILE A 31 5.97 -8.53 14.06
CA ILE A 31 5.92 -7.63 15.23
C ILE A 31 6.83 -8.06 16.37
N ASP A 32 7.06 -9.38 16.53
CA ASP A 32 7.91 -9.96 17.57
C ASP A 32 9.29 -10.37 17.05
N THR A 33 9.62 -10.00 15.80
CA THR A 33 10.89 -10.40 15.19
C THR A 33 12.02 -9.50 15.65
N THR A 34 12.72 -9.91 16.70
CA THR A 34 13.85 -9.18 17.33
C THR A 34 15.13 -9.29 16.53
N ARG A 35 15.29 -10.30 15.65
CA ARG A 35 16.50 -10.53 14.88
C ARG A 35 16.21 -10.92 13.44
N THR A 36 16.66 -10.10 12.50
CA THR A 36 16.66 -10.39 11.07
C THR A 36 18.02 -10.94 10.63
N GLU A 37 18.15 -11.31 9.36
CA GLU A 37 19.43 -11.77 8.76
C GLU A 37 20.59 -10.77 8.97
N ASN A 38 20.28 -9.48 9.08
CA ASN A 38 21.26 -8.42 9.32
C ASN A 38 21.64 -8.25 10.81
N GLY A 39 20.99 -8.99 11.71
CA GLY A 39 21.20 -8.91 13.16
C GLY A 39 20.40 -7.82 13.88
N ASP A 40 19.74 -6.91 13.16
CA ASP A 40 18.85 -5.88 13.73
C ASP A 40 17.40 -6.37 13.82
N PRO A 41 16.56 -5.76 14.67
CA PRO A 41 15.13 -6.01 14.68
C PRO A 41 14.46 -5.68 13.34
N TYR A 42 13.29 -6.28 13.09
CA TYR A 42 12.49 -5.93 11.92
C TYR A 42 12.10 -4.44 11.97
N ARG A 43 12.12 -3.79 10.81
CA ARG A 43 11.67 -2.40 10.66
C ARG A 43 10.37 -2.34 9.89
N ARG A 44 9.43 -1.55 10.40
CA ARG A 44 8.16 -1.26 9.75
C ARG A 44 8.37 -0.85 8.29
N LYS A 45 7.62 -1.47 7.37
CA LYS A 45 7.61 -1.12 5.96
C LYS A 45 6.34 -0.34 5.62
N TYR A 46 6.41 0.53 4.63
CA TYR A 46 5.25 1.24 4.10
C TYR A 46 5.36 1.38 2.58
N VAL A 47 4.21 1.46 1.92
CA VAL A 47 4.14 1.63 0.47
C VAL A 47 4.04 3.11 0.11
N VAL A 48 4.90 3.54 -0.82
CA VAL A 48 4.88 4.91 -1.36
C VAL A 48 4.10 4.92 -2.66
N PHE A 49 2.98 5.66 -2.67
CA PHE A 49 2.17 5.86 -3.86
C PHE A 49 2.56 7.11 -4.62
N GLN A 50 2.40 7.06 -5.93
CA GLN A 50 2.59 8.19 -6.82
C GLN A 50 1.46 8.23 -7.85
N GLU A 51 1.05 9.42 -8.25
CA GLU A 51 0.15 9.61 -9.38
C GLU A 51 0.77 9.05 -10.66
N ARG A 52 -0.02 8.32 -11.44
CA ARG A 52 0.39 7.80 -12.76
C ARG A 52 0.25 8.93 -13.78
N GLY A 53 1.35 9.31 -14.42
CA GLY A 53 1.33 10.35 -15.47
C GLY A 53 1.98 11.68 -15.06
N ASN A 54 2.71 11.72 -13.92
CA ASN A 54 3.46 12.92 -13.50
C ASN A 54 4.89 12.94 -14.09
N ASP A 55 5.03 12.65 -15.39
CA ASP A 55 6.30 12.88 -16.09
C ASP A 55 6.49 14.38 -16.30
N ARG A 56 7.54 14.95 -15.68
CA ARG A 56 7.87 16.39 -15.68
C ARG A 56 8.44 16.90 -17.01
N ASN A 57 8.37 16.13 -18.10
CA ASN A 57 8.87 16.52 -19.41
C ASN A 57 7.83 17.35 -20.16
N PHE A 58 8.26 18.43 -20.83
CA PHE A 58 7.41 19.32 -21.63
C PHE A 58 6.63 18.56 -22.71
N ALA A 59 7.24 17.55 -23.34
CA ALA A 59 6.56 16.67 -24.30
C ALA A 59 5.41 15.87 -23.66
N ALA A 60 5.56 15.45 -22.39
CA ALA A 60 4.50 14.81 -21.62
C ALA A 60 3.36 15.77 -21.30
N PHE A 61 3.68 17.05 -21.03
CA PHE A 61 2.66 18.08 -20.79
C PHE A 61 1.81 18.35 -22.05
N PHE A 62 2.40 18.35 -23.21
CA PHE A 62 1.70 18.53 -24.48
C PHE A 62 0.86 17.31 -24.87
N ASN A 63 1.35 16.10 -24.57
CA ASN A 63 0.61 14.86 -24.74
C ASN A 63 -0.44 14.61 -23.64
N LYS A 64 -0.31 15.20 -22.45
CA LYS A 64 -1.27 15.12 -21.34
C LYS A 64 -2.64 15.67 -21.71
N ALA A 65 -2.71 16.67 -22.57
CA ALA A 65 -3.97 17.16 -23.14
C ALA A 65 -4.69 16.11 -24.01
N ARG A 66 -3.98 15.07 -24.46
CA ARG A 66 -4.47 14.01 -25.35
C ARG A 66 -4.79 12.69 -24.65
N THR A 67 -4.13 12.40 -23.52
CA THR A 67 -4.25 11.11 -22.82
C THR A 67 -4.21 11.29 -21.31
N GLN A 68 -5.30 11.87 -20.75
CA GLN A 68 -5.51 11.83 -19.30
C GLN A 68 -5.93 10.42 -18.90
N HIS A 69 -4.96 9.56 -18.63
CA HIS A 69 -5.20 8.34 -17.89
C HIS A 69 -4.54 8.55 -16.53
N GLY A 70 -5.29 9.13 -15.58
CA GLY A 70 -4.92 9.19 -14.17
C GLY A 70 -4.81 7.78 -13.58
N GLY A 71 -4.52 7.69 -12.31
CA GLY A 71 -4.41 6.45 -11.57
C GLY A 71 -3.25 6.51 -10.60
N VAL A 72 -3.01 5.41 -9.91
CA VAL A 72 -1.98 5.26 -8.89
C VAL A 72 -0.93 4.26 -9.35
N ARG A 73 0.33 4.55 -9.10
CA ARG A 73 1.43 3.59 -9.18
C ARG A 73 2.16 3.49 -7.85
N VAL A 74 2.68 2.33 -7.55
CA VAL A 74 3.61 2.15 -6.45
C VAL A 74 4.99 2.63 -6.91
N LEU A 75 5.56 3.57 -6.17
CA LEU A 75 6.93 4.04 -6.41
C LEU A 75 7.94 3.07 -5.81
N GLY A 76 7.63 2.53 -4.63
CA GLY A 76 8.47 1.58 -3.91
C GLY A 76 7.94 1.31 -2.50
N ILE A 77 8.67 0.44 -1.80
CA ILE A 77 8.43 0.14 -0.39
C ILE A 77 9.52 0.83 0.41
N GLY A 78 9.13 1.74 1.31
CA GLY A 78 10.02 2.41 2.25
C GLY A 78 10.13 1.64 3.56
N ARG A 79 11.18 1.93 4.35
CA ARG A 79 11.35 1.46 5.73
C ARG A 79 11.24 2.64 6.67
N ASP A 80 10.52 2.46 7.75
CA ASP A 80 10.41 3.46 8.80
C ASP A 80 11.69 3.46 9.64
N MET A 81 12.38 4.61 9.68
CA MET A 81 13.63 4.78 10.39
C MET A 81 13.45 5.26 11.83
N SER A 82 12.20 5.30 12.34
CA SER A 82 11.93 5.62 13.73
C SER A 82 12.64 4.66 14.70
N GLU A 83 12.78 5.07 15.93
CA GLU A 83 13.46 4.31 16.97
C GLU A 83 12.73 3.00 17.27
N PHE A 84 13.51 1.97 17.63
CA PHE A 84 12.96 0.69 18.06
C PHE A 84 12.33 0.82 19.44
N LYS A 85 11.30 0.03 19.70
CA LYS A 85 10.72 -0.09 21.04
C LYS A 85 11.71 -0.87 21.94
N LEU A 86 11.82 -0.45 23.18
CA LEU A 86 12.61 -1.17 24.19
C LEU A 86 11.65 -1.88 25.13
N ASP A 87 11.81 -3.19 25.26
CA ASP A 87 11.05 -4.01 26.20
C ASP A 87 11.99 -4.61 27.24
N TYR A 88 11.61 -4.53 28.53
CA TYR A 88 12.43 -5.06 29.60
C TYR A 88 12.12 -6.54 29.83
N ASN A 89 12.98 -7.40 29.28
CA ASN A 89 12.87 -8.84 29.45
C ASN A 89 14.27 -9.48 29.57
N PRO A 90 14.83 -9.57 30.80
CA PRO A 90 16.18 -10.10 30.99
C PRO A 90 16.34 -11.59 30.67
N SER A 91 15.25 -12.33 30.55
CA SER A 91 15.29 -13.77 30.20
C SER A 91 15.30 -14.02 28.69
N HIS A 92 15.16 -12.97 27.89
CA HIS A 92 15.16 -13.11 26.42
C HIS A 92 16.58 -13.33 25.88
N PRO A 93 16.79 -14.22 24.90
CA PRO A 93 18.11 -14.50 24.33
C PRO A 93 18.78 -13.29 23.65
N ASP A 94 17.99 -12.31 23.19
CA ASP A 94 18.46 -11.08 22.55
C ASP A 94 18.45 -9.87 23.53
N ALA A 95 18.43 -10.11 24.85
CA ALA A 95 18.48 -9.04 25.84
C ALA A 95 19.89 -8.44 25.93
N ASP A 96 19.97 -7.10 26.06
CA ASP A 96 21.20 -6.37 26.36
C ASP A 96 21.72 -6.70 27.77
N GLU A 97 22.93 -6.20 28.11
CA GLU A 97 23.52 -6.27 29.46
C GLU A 97 22.63 -5.65 30.52
N ASN A 98 21.75 -4.72 30.15
CA ASN A 98 20.79 -4.06 31.03
C ASN A 98 19.42 -4.77 31.10
N GLY A 99 19.25 -5.88 30.38
CA GLY A 99 18.00 -6.64 30.33
C GLY A 99 16.94 -6.08 29.37
N PHE A 100 17.27 -5.14 28.50
CA PHE A 100 16.35 -4.61 27.50
C PHE A 100 16.49 -5.34 26.16
N VAL A 101 15.35 -5.64 25.55
CA VAL A 101 15.25 -6.20 24.20
C VAL A 101 14.79 -5.10 23.24
N ARG A 102 15.46 -4.99 22.10
CA ARG A 102 15.04 -4.08 21.02
C ARG A 102 13.97 -4.77 20.18
N MET A 103 12.75 -4.23 20.23
CA MET A 103 11.59 -4.73 19.49
C MET A 103 11.37 -3.91 18.22
N PRO A 104 10.70 -4.48 17.19
CA PRO A 104 10.31 -3.75 16.00
C PRO A 104 9.51 -2.47 16.30
N ASN A 105 9.65 -1.46 15.45
CA ASN A 105 8.88 -0.21 15.51
C ASN A 105 7.48 -0.36 14.88
N VAL A 106 6.85 -1.51 15.06
CA VAL A 106 5.50 -1.84 14.58
C VAL A 106 4.50 -1.67 15.72
N GLU A 107 3.35 -1.11 15.44
CA GLU A 107 2.26 -0.96 16.40
C GLU A 107 1.00 -1.68 15.91
N VAL A 108 0.55 -2.71 16.64
CA VAL A 108 -0.58 -3.58 16.25
C VAL A 108 -1.83 -2.77 15.92
N VAL A 109 -2.21 -1.85 16.82
CA VAL A 109 -3.45 -1.07 16.67
C VAL A 109 -3.41 -0.20 15.42
N GLN A 110 -2.25 0.40 15.14
CA GLN A 110 -2.05 1.21 13.94
C GLN A 110 -2.12 0.35 12.68
N GLU A 111 -1.41 -0.78 12.64
CA GLU A 111 -1.42 -1.68 11.48
C GLU A 111 -2.83 -2.27 11.24
N MET A 112 -3.57 -2.64 12.29
CA MET A 112 -4.95 -3.09 12.16
C MET A 112 -5.88 -2.00 11.60
N THR A 113 -5.71 -0.76 12.05
CA THR A 113 -6.47 0.39 11.53
C THR A 113 -6.14 0.65 10.06
N ASP A 114 -4.85 0.61 9.72
CA ASP A 114 -4.37 0.77 8.34
C ASP A 114 -4.86 -0.37 7.43
N MET A 115 -4.91 -1.61 7.94
CA MET A 115 -5.46 -2.76 7.23
C MET A 115 -6.96 -2.56 6.94
N MET A 116 -7.75 -2.16 7.96
CA MET A 116 -9.18 -1.91 7.75
C MET A 116 -9.43 -0.80 6.73
N ALA A 117 -8.64 0.27 6.77
CA ALA A 117 -8.73 1.35 5.79
C ALA A 117 -8.39 0.85 4.37
N ALA A 118 -7.35 0.02 4.24
CA ALA A 118 -6.95 -0.56 2.95
C ALA A 118 -8.02 -1.51 2.39
N VAL A 119 -8.62 -2.36 3.22
CA VAL A 119 -9.72 -3.26 2.83
C VAL A 119 -10.91 -2.46 2.32
N ARG A 120 -11.34 -1.42 3.05
CA ARG A 120 -12.47 -0.56 2.62
C ARG A 120 -12.19 0.14 1.30
N ALA A 121 -10.96 0.64 1.11
CA ALA A 121 -10.56 1.25 -0.15
C ALA A 121 -10.55 0.24 -1.31
N TYR A 122 -10.12 -1.00 -1.06
CA TYR A 122 -10.15 -2.08 -2.04
C TYR A 122 -11.58 -2.44 -2.44
N GLU A 123 -12.48 -2.63 -1.48
CA GLU A 123 -13.90 -2.94 -1.72
C GLU A 123 -14.61 -1.82 -2.50
N ALA A 124 -14.34 -0.55 -2.16
CA ALA A 124 -14.88 0.59 -2.87
C ALA A 124 -14.45 0.60 -4.35
N ASN A 125 -13.19 0.29 -4.64
CA ASN A 125 -12.68 0.21 -6.02
C ASN A 125 -13.25 -1.00 -6.79
N ILE A 126 -13.48 -2.14 -6.13
CA ILE A 126 -14.20 -3.28 -6.74
C ILE A 126 -15.62 -2.88 -7.09
N THR A 127 -16.34 -2.24 -6.17
CA THR A 127 -17.71 -1.77 -6.40
C THR A 127 -17.78 -0.79 -7.57
N ALA A 128 -16.85 0.18 -7.62
CA ALA A 128 -16.75 1.11 -8.73
C ALA A 128 -16.51 0.39 -10.06
N LEU A 129 -15.60 -0.59 -10.09
CA LEU A 129 -15.29 -1.37 -11.29
C LEU A 129 -16.50 -2.16 -11.79
N ASN A 130 -17.23 -2.81 -10.88
CA ASN A 130 -18.47 -3.54 -11.21
C ASN A 130 -19.54 -2.59 -11.75
N THR A 131 -19.73 -1.43 -11.11
CA THR A 131 -20.67 -0.40 -11.60
C THR A 131 -20.33 0.08 -13.00
N PHE A 132 -19.06 0.30 -13.32
CA PHE A 132 -18.64 0.65 -14.67
C PHE A 132 -18.91 -0.48 -15.67
N LYS A 133 -18.67 -1.72 -15.30
CA LYS A 133 -18.99 -2.88 -16.13
C LYS A 133 -20.48 -2.98 -16.43
N ASP A 134 -21.34 -2.78 -15.41
CA ASP A 134 -22.79 -2.83 -15.56
C ASP A 134 -23.32 -1.68 -16.44
N MET A 135 -22.74 -0.48 -16.32
CA MET A 135 -23.06 0.63 -17.20
C MET A 135 -22.67 0.34 -18.65
N ALA A 136 -21.52 -0.32 -18.88
CA ALA A 136 -21.09 -0.70 -20.22
C ALA A 136 -22.04 -1.71 -20.87
N THR A 137 -22.43 -2.76 -20.13
CA THR A 137 -23.39 -3.75 -20.62
C THR A 137 -24.74 -3.13 -20.97
N LYS A 138 -25.28 -2.28 -20.10
CA LYS A 138 -26.55 -1.57 -20.37
C LYS A 138 -26.45 -0.64 -21.58
N THR A 139 -25.31 0.03 -21.76
CA THR A 139 -25.11 0.90 -22.94
C THR A 139 -25.11 0.10 -24.25
N LEU A 140 -24.53 -1.10 -24.23
CA LEU A 140 -24.54 -2.00 -25.39
C LEU A 140 -25.94 -2.57 -25.66
N GLU A 141 -26.76 -2.80 -24.63
CA GLU A 141 -28.13 -3.26 -24.77
C GLU A 141 -29.07 -2.18 -25.38
N ILE A 142 -28.84 -0.90 -25.06
CA ILE A 142 -29.56 0.23 -25.62
C ILE A 142 -29.25 0.47 -27.12
N GLY A 143 -28.02 0.07 -27.53
CA GLY A 143 -27.56 0.22 -28.92
C GLY A 143 -28.00 -0.90 -29.88
N ARG A 144 -28.81 -1.85 -29.39
CA ARG A 144 -29.49 -2.90 -30.16
C ARG A 144 -30.94 -2.54 -30.39
#